data_30f0802652317fffecd658113fa0cee7
#
_entry.id   30f0802652317fffecd658113fa0cee7
#
_cell.length_a   1.000
_cell.length_b   1.000
_cell.length_c   1.000
_cell.angle_alpha   90.00
_cell.angle_beta   90.00
_cell.angle_gamma   90.00
#
_symmetry.space_group_name_H-M   'P 1'
#
loop_
_entity.id
_entity.type
_entity.pdbx_description
1 polymer ?
#
loop_
_entity_poly.entity_id
_entity_poly.type
_entity_poly.pdbx_seq_one_letter_code
_entity_poly.pdbx_strand_id
1 'polypeptide(L)'
;MQIVRINALRDDYDVRECTECAMSVEQLIEQLERCPKNAKVVMSFDRGYMYGSLTPNLIKIINVESYEEQEEREKREQEEEEREMERIEQELDEIASSIYAQNIDNEYNVNDLEENFTKIVGSKVKWYDTSIYDGADGETNNYEMLSFFKGEYKGFTLYVNVYYGDGDLMIGDIDVTWM
;
A
#
# COMPACT_ATOMS: atom_id res chain seq x y z
N MET A 1 35.84 -36.68 30.25
CA MET A 1 34.57 -36.21 29.64
C MET A 1 34.81 -36.10 28.14
N GLN A 2 33.97 -36.70 27.32
CA GLN A 2 34.06 -36.60 25.88
C GLN A 2 33.12 -35.49 25.39
N ILE A 3 33.56 -34.75 24.37
CA ILE A 3 32.79 -33.64 23.77
C ILE A 3 32.73 -33.89 22.25
N VAL A 4 31.52 -33.78 21.71
CA VAL A 4 31.28 -33.66 20.27
C VAL A 4 31.19 -32.20 19.95
N ARG A 5 32.07 -31.70 19.06
CA ARG A 5 32.10 -30.34 18.63
C ARG A 5 31.50 -30.23 17.24
N ILE A 6 30.44 -29.44 17.10
CA ILE A 6 29.85 -29.07 15.82
C ILE A 6 30.42 -27.71 15.44
N ASN A 7 31.18 -27.66 14.36
CA ASN A 7 31.71 -26.38 13.84
C ASN A 7 30.64 -25.75 12.95
N ALA A 8 30.17 -24.55 13.33
CA ALA A 8 29.37 -23.72 12.47
C ALA A 8 30.28 -22.73 11.74
N LEU A 9 30.13 -22.70 10.44
CA LEU A 9 30.75 -21.66 9.59
C LEU A 9 29.81 -20.44 9.61
N ARG A 10 30.40 -19.27 9.49
CA ARG A 10 29.64 -18.03 9.31
C ARG A 10 29.67 -17.72 7.84
N ASP A 11 28.63 -18.17 7.13
CA ASP A 11 28.60 -18.09 5.67
C ASP A 11 27.90 -16.84 5.21
N ASP A 12 26.72 -16.50 5.78
CA ASP A 12 25.96 -15.32 5.40
C ASP A 12 25.10 -14.76 6.54
N TYR A 13 24.48 -13.60 6.31
CA TYR A 13 23.47 -12.98 7.19
C TYR A 13 22.05 -13.40 6.83
N ASP A 14 21.82 -13.86 5.59
CA ASP A 14 20.54 -14.42 5.16
C ASP A 14 20.52 -15.93 5.40
N VAL A 15 19.50 -16.39 6.13
CA VAL A 15 19.32 -17.81 6.43
C VAL A 15 19.12 -18.66 5.17
N ARG A 16 18.52 -18.08 4.11
CA ARG A 16 18.28 -18.77 2.84
C ARG A 16 19.57 -19.14 2.14
N GLU A 17 20.52 -18.23 2.11
CA GLU A 17 21.86 -18.48 1.53
C GLU A 17 22.61 -19.55 2.31
N CYS A 18 22.46 -19.59 3.63
CA CYS A 18 23.03 -20.65 4.45
C CYS A 18 22.43 -22.03 4.17
N THR A 19 21.17 -22.13 3.67
CA THR A 19 20.53 -23.44 3.41
C THR A 19 21.16 -24.19 2.24
N GLU A 20 21.76 -23.51 1.28
CA GLU A 20 22.41 -24.16 0.14
C GLU A 20 23.58 -25.05 0.55
N CYS A 21 24.31 -24.65 1.59
CA CYS A 21 25.48 -25.37 2.10
C CYS A 21 25.19 -26.19 3.36
N ALA A 22 23.95 -26.07 3.93
CA ALA A 22 23.59 -26.74 5.16
C ALA A 22 23.33 -28.22 4.95
N MET A 23 23.76 -29.04 5.91
CA MET A 23 23.39 -30.45 5.92
C MET A 23 21.94 -30.64 6.39
N SER A 24 21.27 -31.66 5.87
CA SER A 24 19.94 -32.06 6.33
C SER A 24 19.98 -32.61 7.77
N VAL A 25 18.80 -32.60 8.41
CA VAL A 25 18.63 -33.23 9.72
C VAL A 25 19.05 -34.72 9.70
N GLU A 26 18.71 -35.43 8.63
CA GLU A 26 19.07 -36.83 8.44
C GLU A 26 20.60 -37.03 8.39
N GLN A 27 21.30 -36.20 7.61
CA GLN A 27 22.76 -36.22 7.54
C GLN A 27 23.40 -35.89 8.89
N LEU A 28 22.82 -34.94 9.63
CA LEU A 28 23.30 -34.63 10.99
C LEU A 28 23.12 -35.81 11.95
N ILE A 29 21.97 -36.48 11.89
CA ILE A 29 21.71 -37.69 12.70
C ILE A 29 22.74 -38.78 12.40
N GLU A 30 22.99 -39.09 11.13
CA GLU A 30 24.00 -40.05 10.73
C GLU A 30 25.39 -39.73 11.29
N GLN A 31 25.78 -38.47 11.29
CA GLN A 31 27.07 -38.07 11.85
C GLN A 31 27.11 -38.22 13.38
N LEU A 32 26.01 -37.88 14.06
CA LEU A 32 25.90 -37.94 15.50
C LEU A 32 25.82 -39.43 15.99
N GLU A 33 25.26 -40.34 15.19
CA GLU A 33 25.21 -41.77 15.52
C GLU A 33 26.60 -42.40 15.63
N ARG A 34 27.59 -41.88 14.93
CA ARG A 34 29.00 -42.28 14.99
C ARG A 34 29.72 -41.77 16.24
N CYS A 35 29.08 -40.90 17.00
CA CYS A 35 29.66 -40.28 18.18
C CYS A 35 29.29 -41.05 19.46
N PRO A 36 30.11 -40.97 20.52
CA PRO A 36 29.77 -41.57 21.81
C PRO A 36 28.50 -40.96 22.38
N LYS A 37 27.49 -41.80 22.68
CA LYS A 37 26.15 -41.33 23.08
C LYS A 37 26.11 -40.55 24.41
N ASN A 38 27.14 -40.71 25.25
CA ASN A 38 27.28 -39.96 26.50
C ASN A 38 28.12 -38.70 26.39
N ALA A 39 28.62 -38.37 25.21
CA ALA A 39 29.36 -37.13 24.97
C ALA A 39 28.46 -35.93 25.07
N LYS A 40 29.02 -34.81 25.52
CA LYS A 40 28.33 -33.51 25.49
C LYS A 40 28.51 -32.83 24.11
N VAL A 41 27.44 -32.25 23.60
CA VAL A 41 27.48 -31.51 22.31
C VAL A 41 27.67 -30.05 22.58
N VAL A 42 28.62 -29.44 21.84
CA VAL A 42 28.86 -28.00 21.84
C VAL A 42 28.95 -27.50 20.41
N MET A 43 28.45 -26.28 20.18
CA MET A 43 28.65 -25.56 18.94
C MET A 43 29.94 -24.76 19.03
N SER A 44 30.67 -24.68 17.92
CA SER A 44 31.88 -23.87 17.80
C SER A 44 31.69 -22.90 16.67
N PHE A 45 31.94 -21.63 16.92
CA PHE A 45 31.84 -20.53 15.98
C PHE A 45 33.24 -19.93 15.74
N ASP A 46 33.40 -19.23 14.64
CA ASP A 46 34.59 -18.46 14.29
C ASP A 46 35.90 -19.29 14.47
N ARG A 47 35.94 -20.48 13.87
CA ARG A 47 37.09 -21.39 13.92
C ARG A 47 37.52 -21.80 15.31
N GLY A 48 36.60 -21.83 16.27
CA GLY A 48 36.84 -22.24 17.64
C GLY A 48 37.15 -21.09 18.60
N TYR A 49 36.91 -19.86 18.19
CA TYR A 49 37.04 -18.70 19.08
C TYR A 49 35.91 -18.59 20.10
N MET A 50 34.71 -19.01 19.71
CA MET A 50 33.52 -19.03 20.60
C MET A 50 32.88 -20.41 20.64
N TYR A 51 32.32 -20.75 21.79
CA TYR A 51 31.59 -21.99 22.01
C TYR A 51 30.20 -21.71 22.57
N GLY A 52 29.21 -22.45 22.10
CA GLY A 52 27.84 -22.44 22.60
C GLY A 52 27.40 -23.84 23.03
N SER A 53 26.58 -23.91 24.05
CA SER A 53 25.96 -25.17 24.48
C SER A 53 24.64 -25.38 23.76
N LEU A 54 24.38 -26.61 23.32
CA LEU A 54 23.06 -27.01 22.82
C LEU A 54 22.22 -27.52 24.00
N THR A 55 21.06 -26.91 24.18
CA THR A 55 20.04 -27.38 25.12
C THR A 55 18.78 -27.81 24.36
N PRO A 56 17.95 -28.71 24.91
CA PRO A 56 16.76 -29.18 24.23
C PRO A 56 15.79 -28.11 23.76
N ASN A 57 15.79 -26.97 24.45
CA ASN A 57 14.86 -25.86 24.15
C ASN A 57 15.38 -24.86 23.09
N LEU A 58 16.59 -25.09 22.57
CA LEU A 58 17.20 -24.20 21.55
C LEU A 58 16.92 -24.66 20.12
N ILE A 59 16.37 -25.86 19.96
CA ILE A 59 16.00 -26.35 18.62
C ILE A 59 14.61 -25.82 18.29
N LYS A 60 14.53 -24.99 17.24
CA LYS A 60 13.28 -24.46 16.70
C LYS A 60 13.17 -24.80 15.23
N ILE A 61 11.98 -25.19 14.82
CA ILE A 61 11.64 -25.31 13.40
C ILE A 61 11.17 -23.94 12.96
N ILE A 62 11.80 -23.40 11.93
CA ILE A 62 11.38 -22.19 11.24
C ILE A 62 11.12 -22.54 9.78
N ASN A 63 10.04 -22.00 9.24
CA ASN A 63 9.78 -22.06 7.82
C ASN A 63 10.47 -20.86 7.19
N VAL A 64 11.29 -21.11 6.20
CA VAL A 64 11.97 -20.07 5.42
C VAL A 64 11.35 -20.09 4.03
N GLU A 65 10.76 -18.96 3.64
CA GLU A 65 10.22 -18.76 2.31
C GLU A 65 11.38 -18.70 1.29
N SER A 66 11.26 -19.41 0.18
CA SER A 66 12.24 -19.31 -0.89
C SER A 66 12.21 -17.94 -1.56
N TYR A 67 13.27 -17.58 -2.30
CA TYR A 67 13.27 -16.34 -3.08
C TYR A 67 12.15 -16.32 -4.12
N GLU A 68 11.88 -17.44 -4.77
CA GLU A 68 10.82 -17.57 -5.76
C GLU A 68 9.43 -17.36 -5.13
N GLU A 69 9.17 -17.96 -3.95
CA GLU A 69 7.91 -17.79 -3.22
C GLU A 69 7.71 -16.34 -2.75
N GLN A 70 8.79 -15.68 -2.32
CA GLN A 70 8.75 -14.27 -1.94
C GLN A 70 8.46 -13.37 -3.15
N GLU A 71 9.14 -13.58 -4.29
CA GLU A 71 8.92 -12.84 -5.53
C GLU A 71 7.49 -12.99 -6.03
N GLU A 72 6.95 -14.21 -6.01
CA GLU A 72 5.56 -14.48 -6.39
C GLU A 72 4.54 -13.83 -5.46
N ARG A 73 4.85 -13.75 -4.16
CA ARG A 73 4.00 -13.07 -3.19
C ARG A 73 4.01 -11.56 -3.41
N GLU A 74 5.19 -10.96 -3.51
CA GLU A 74 5.36 -9.53 -3.77
C GLU A 74 4.68 -9.10 -5.07
N LYS A 75 4.81 -9.91 -6.13
CA LYS A 75 4.14 -9.66 -7.40
C LYS A 75 2.62 -9.72 -7.28
N ARG A 76 2.06 -10.69 -6.53
CA ARG A 76 0.61 -10.77 -6.30
C ARG A 76 0.09 -9.59 -5.49
N GLU A 77 0.81 -9.18 -4.45
CA GLU A 77 0.47 -8.00 -3.65
C GLU A 77 0.45 -6.73 -4.52
N GLN A 78 1.46 -6.55 -5.39
CA GLN A 78 1.52 -5.43 -6.31
C GLN A 78 0.36 -5.45 -7.33
N GLU A 79 0.05 -6.60 -7.93
CA GLU A 79 -1.08 -6.75 -8.85
C GLU A 79 -2.44 -6.48 -8.17
N GLU A 80 -2.59 -6.80 -6.88
CA GLU A 80 -3.78 -6.49 -6.10
C GLU A 80 -3.90 -4.99 -5.81
N GLU A 81 -2.80 -4.34 -5.44
CA GLU A 81 -2.74 -2.89 -5.23
C GLU A 81 -3.08 -2.13 -6.53
N GLU A 82 -2.49 -2.52 -7.67
CA GLU A 82 -2.78 -1.93 -8.97
C GLU A 82 -4.27 -2.05 -9.35
N ARG A 83 -4.87 -3.23 -9.17
CA ARG A 83 -6.32 -3.43 -9.44
C ARG A 83 -7.22 -2.62 -8.52
N GLU A 84 -6.83 -2.47 -7.24
CA GLU A 84 -7.59 -1.64 -6.31
C GLU A 84 -7.50 -0.15 -6.70
N MET A 85 -6.32 0.31 -7.13
CA MET A 85 -6.13 1.67 -7.63
C MET A 85 -6.97 1.93 -8.88
N GLU A 86 -6.90 1.06 -9.88
CA GLU A 86 -7.73 1.17 -11.10
C GLU A 86 -9.23 1.23 -10.78
N ARG A 87 -9.69 0.45 -9.80
CA ARG A 87 -11.09 0.47 -9.36
C ARG A 87 -11.46 1.81 -8.71
N ILE A 88 -10.58 2.37 -7.88
CA ILE A 88 -10.81 3.67 -7.25
C ILE A 88 -10.84 4.78 -8.29
N GLU A 89 -9.94 4.77 -9.27
CA GLU A 89 -9.93 5.73 -10.37
C GLU A 89 -11.23 5.67 -11.19
N GLN A 90 -11.73 4.48 -11.51
CA GLN A 90 -13.02 4.32 -12.19
C GLN A 90 -14.19 4.90 -11.35
N GLU A 91 -14.21 4.64 -10.03
CA GLU A 91 -15.22 5.22 -9.15
C GLU A 91 -15.14 6.75 -9.10
N LEU A 92 -13.93 7.32 -9.14
CA LEU A 92 -13.72 8.79 -9.20
C LEU A 92 -14.21 9.38 -10.51
N ASP A 93 -13.95 8.72 -11.65
CA ASP A 93 -14.48 9.12 -12.96
C ASP A 93 -16.03 9.09 -13.00
N GLU A 94 -16.64 8.07 -12.40
CA GLU A 94 -18.10 8.00 -12.28
C GLU A 94 -18.67 9.12 -11.41
N ILE A 95 -18.01 9.45 -10.30
CA ILE A 95 -18.37 10.58 -9.44
C ILE A 95 -18.28 11.89 -10.21
N ALA A 96 -17.18 12.14 -10.90
CA ALA A 96 -16.96 13.33 -11.70
C ALA A 96 -18.03 13.47 -12.78
N SER A 97 -18.30 12.43 -13.54
CA SER A 97 -19.33 12.39 -14.58
C SER A 97 -20.73 12.65 -14.02
N SER A 98 -21.02 12.12 -12.84
CA SER A 98 -22.32 12.29 -12.18
C SER A 98 -22.51 13.73 -11.66
N ILE A 99 -21.47 14.33 -11.08
CA ILE A 99 -21.48 15.73 -10.64
C ILE A 99 -21.72 16.64 -11.84
N TYR A 100 -20.99 16.43 -12.94
CA TYR A 100 -21.17 17.20 -14.17
C TYR A 100 -22.60 17.08 -14.71
N ALA A 101 -23.03 15.85 -15.01
CA ALA A 101 -24.29 15.61 -15.70
C ALA A 101 -25.55 16.09 -14.94
N GLN A 102 -25.51 16.13 -13.60
CA GLN A 102 -26.66 16.51 -12.79
C GLN A 102 -26.68 17.99 -12.45
N ASN A 103 -25.61 18.74 -12.67
CA ASN A 103 -25.54 20.15 -12.30
C ASN A 103 -25.34 21.09 -13.49
N ILE A 104 -24.86 20.60 -14.62
CA ILE A 104 -24.73 21.43 -15.83
C ILE A 104 -26.09 21.97 -16.27
N ASP A 105 -26.15 23.20 -16.75
CA ASP A 105 -27.36 23.91 -17.16
C ASP A 105 -28.38 24.20 -16.03
N ASN A 106 -28.03 23.95 -14.77
CA ASN A 106 -28.84 24.35 -13.64
C ASN A 106 -28.55 25.80 -13.20
N GLU A 107 -29.53 26.41 -12.51
CA GLU A 107 -29.28 27.69 -11.88
C GLU A 107 -28.17 27.59 -10.83
N TYR A 108 -27.29 28.59 -10.81
CA TYR A 108 -26.23 28.64 -9.83
C TYR A 108 -26.75 29.02 -8.45
N ASN A 109 -26.52 28.14 -7.47
CA ASN A 109 -26.69 28.42 -6.05
C ASN A 109 -25.68 27.57 -5.27
N VAL A 110 -24.71 28.21 -4.65
CA VAL A 110 -23.62 27.52 -3.94
C VAL A 110 -24.10 26.54 -2.86
N ASN A 111 -25.16 26.90 -2.13
CA ASN A 111 -25.70 26.03 -1.07
C ASN A 111 -26.37 24.78 -1.66
N ASP A 112 -27.05 24.95 -2.79
CA ASP A 112 -27.70 23.83 -3.49
C ASP A 112 -26.67 22.91 -4.15
N LEU A 113 -25.55 23.46 -4.64
CA LEU A 113 -24.47 22.66 -5.23
C LEU A 113 -23.85 21.71 -4.22
N GLU A 114 -23.49 22.18 -3.03
CA GLU A 114 -22.91 21.32 -2.00
C GLU A 114 -23.91 20.21 -1.59
N GLU A 115 -25.19 20.56 -1.43
CA GLU A 115 -26.23 19.58 -1.14
C GLU A 115 -26.42 18.58 -2.28
N ASN A 116 -26.39 19.03 -3.54
CA ASN A 116 -26.50 18.19 -4.72
C ASN A 116 -25.29 17.26 -4.85
N PHE A 117 -24.08 17.77 -4.68
CA PHE A 117 -22.87 16.93 -4.70
C PHE A 117 -22.93 15.86 -3.61
N THR A 118 -23.37 16.23 -2.42
CA THR A 118 -23.56 15.27 -1.31
C THR A 118 -24.62 14.21 -1.63
N LYS A 119 -25.70 14.59 -2.32
CA LYS A 119 -26.71 13.63 -2.77
C LYS A 119 -26.20 12.67 -3.85
N ILE A 120 -25.41 13.16 -4.80
CA ILE A 120 -24.83 12.38 -5.90
C ILE A 120 -23.84 11.34 -5.36
N VAL A 121 -22.89 11.79 -4.55
CA VAL A 121 -21.81 10.94 -4.05
C VAL A 121 -22.16 10.22 -2.74
N GLY A 122 -23.24 10.63 -2.09
CA GLY A 122 -23.66 10.13 -0.78
C GLY A 122 -22.64 10.51 0.30
N SER A 123 -22.55 9.67 1.33
CA SER A 123 -21.56 9.86 2.41
C SER A 123 -20.15 9.39 2.04
N LYS A 124 -19.91 9.04 0.79
CA LYS A 124 -18.61 8.54 0.32
C LYS A 124 -17.55 9.62 0.30
N VAL A 125 -17.91 10.84 -0.12
CA VAL A 125 -17.00 12.01 -0.16
C VAL A 125 -17.22 12.87 1.06
N LYS A 126 -16.14 13.23 1.72
CA LYS A 126 -16.17 14.15 2.85
C LYS A 126 -15.72 15.53 2.36
N TRP A 127 -16.69 16.43 2.17
CA TRP A 127 -16.42 17.81 1.80
C TRP A 127 -15.88 18.61 3.01
N TYR A 128 -14.85 19.42 2.79
CA TYR A 128 -14.19 20.16 3.88
C TYR A 128 -13.71 21.56 3.54
N ASP A 129 -13.83 21.98 2.30
CA ASP A 129 -13.49 23.33 1.90
C ASP A 129 -14.42 23.77 0.76
N THR A 130 -14.95 24.98 0.89
CA THR A 130 -15.77 25.62 -0.15
C THR A 130 -15.35 27.07 -0.22
N SER A 131 -14.80 27.48 -1.35
CA SER A 131 -14.43 28.86 -1.63
C SER A 131 -15.30 29.42 -2.75
N ILE A 132 -15.85 30.61 -2.53
CA ILE A 132 -16.56 31.36 -3.58
C ILE A 132 -15.59 32.42 -4.06
N TYR A 133 -15.30 32.40 -5.35
CA TYR A 133 -14.56 33.48 -5.98
C TYR A 133 -15.54 34.48 -6.58
N ASP A 134 -15.53 35.68 -6.04
CA ASP A 134 -16.15 36.87 -6.69
C ASP A 134 -15.19 37.31 -7.80
N GLY A 135 -15.16 36.56 -8.88
CA GLY A 135 -14.21 36.72 -9.95
C GLY A 135 -14.68 37.69 -11.01
N ALA A 136 -14.58 38.95 -10.72
CA ALA A 136 -14.71 39.95 -11.78
C ALA A 136 -13.33 40.31 -12.32
N ASP A 137 -12.81 39.56 -13.24
CA ASP A 137 -11.83 40.06 -14.19
C ASP A 137 -12.12 39.49 -15.58
N GLY A 138 -13.19 40.05 -16.19
CA GLY A 138 -13.63 39.70 -17.51
C GLY A 138 -12.68 40.17 -18.59
N GLU A 139 -11.63 39.44 -18.89
CA GLU A 139 -10.87 39.76 -20.08
C GLU A 139 -10.64 38.63 -21.08
N THR A 140 -10.89 37.35 -20.79
CA THR A 140 -10.46 36.39 -21.81
C THR A 140 -11.23 35.08 -22.00
N ASN A 141 -12.16 34.70 -21.14
CA ASN A 141 -12.95 33.49 -21.37
C ASN A 141 -14.43 33.73 -21.09
N ASN A 142 -15.29 33.05 -21.83
CA ASN A 142 -16.75 33.11 -21.70
C ASN A 142 -17.26 32.47 -20.38
N TYR A 143 -16.40 32.09 -19.50
CA TYR A 143 -16.74 31.43 -18.25
C TYR A 143 -15.93 32.02 -17.10
N GLU A 144 -16.60 32.33 -16.00
CA GLU A 144 -15.97 32.74 -14.75
C GLU A 144 -16.13 31.63 -13.70
N MET A 145 -15.04 31.31 -12.98
CA MET A 145 -15.10 30.36 -11.88
C MET A 145 -15.84 30.97 -10.70
N LEU A 146 -16.94 30.34 -10.30
CA LEU A 146 -17.79 30.82 -9.20
C LEU A 146 -17.46 30.18 -7.89
N SER A 147 -17.24 28.87 -7.88
CA SER A 147 -17.02 28.14 -6.68
C SER A 147 -16.00 27.05 -6.85
N PHE A 148 -15.38 26.78 -5.75
CA PHE A 148 -14.44 25.69 -5.60
C PHE A 148 -14.86 24.83 -4.42
N PHE A 149 -14.97 23.53 -4.65
CA PHE A 149 -15.27 22.56 -3.62
C PHE A 149 -14.11 21.58 -3.50
N LYS A 150 -13.82 21.17 -2.28
CA LYS A 150 -12.76 20.23 -1.99
C LYS A 150 -13.28 19.12 -1.07
N GLY A 151 -13.09 17.89 -1.49
CA GLY A 151 -13.55 16.71 -0.76
C GLY A 151 -12.50 15.60 -0.72
N GLU A 152 -12.67 14.66 0.18
CA GLU A 152 -11.81 13.49 0.32
C GLU A 152 -12.59 12.21 0.01
N TYR A 153 -12.01 11.35 -0.82
CA TYR A 153 -12.55 10.04 -1.17
C TYR A 153 -11.44 8.99 -1.23
N LYS A 154 -11.47 7.99 -0.34
CA LYS A 154 -10.53 6.87 -0.31
C LYS A 154 -9.04 7.28 -0.41
N GLY A 155 -8.65 8.38 0.23
CA GLY A 155 -7.29 8.90 0.21
C GLY A 155 -6.97 9.88 -0.91
N PHE A 156 -7.87 10.03 -1.89
CA PHE A 156 -7.77 11.05 -2.94
C PHE A 156 -8.47 12.34 -2.53
N THR A 157 -7.91 13.44 -2.97
CA THR A 157 -8.55 14.75 -2.86
C THR A 157 -9.27 15.08 -4.15
N LEU A 158 -10.59 15.29 -4.08
CA LEU A 158 -11.39 15.78 -5.18
C LEU A 158 -11.44 17.29 -5.16
N TYR A 159 -11.28 17.88 -6.34
CA TYR A 159 -11.42 19.32 -6.59
C TYR A 159 -12.53 19.50 -7.60
N VAL A 160 -13.54 20.29 -7.25
CA VAL A 160 -14.67 20.63 -8.15
C VAL A 160 -14.71 22.12 -8.35
N ASN A 161 -14.44 22.57 -9.56
CA ASN A 161 -14.52 23.95 -9.99
C ASN A 161 -15.82 24.14 -10.78
N VAL A 162 -16.61 25.12 -10.40
CA VAL A 162 -17.88 25.45 -11.06
C VAL A 162 -17.77 26.79 -11.75
N TYR A 163 -18.15 26.82 -13.01
CA TYR A 163 -18.08 27.99 -13.87
C TYR A 163 -19.47 28.34 -14.40
N TYR A 164 -19.74 29.61 -14.64
CA TYR A 164 -20.97 30.06 -15.31
C TYR A 164 -20.69 30.72 -16.65
N GLY A 165 -21.71 30.74 -17.54
CA GLY A 165 -21.63 31.41 -18.81
C GLY A 165 -21.84 32.91 -18.66
N ASP A 166 -21.24 33.71 -19.53
CA ASP A 166 -21.33 35.16 -19.55
C ASP A 166 -22.79 35.64 -19.69
N GLY A 167 -23.29 36.28 -18.64
CA GLY A 167 -24.63 36.86 -18.60
C GLY A 167 -25.77 35.97 -18.09
N ASP A 168 -25.51 34.68 -17.81
CA ASP A 168 -26.52 33.76 -17.28
C ASP A 168 -26.11 33.27 -15.87
N LEU A 169 -27.10 33.14 -14.98
CA LEU A 169 -26.92 32.54 -13.67
C LEU A 169 -26.90 30.97 -13.74
N MET A 170 -26.67 30.48 -14.94
CA MET A 170 -26.65 29.04 -15.20
C MET A 170 -25.21 28.49 -15.15
N ILE A 171 -25.07 27.30 -14.65
CA ILE A 171 -23.79 26.57 -14.63
C ILE A 171 -23.44 26.19 -16.08
N GLY A 172 -22.39 26.80 -16.59
CA GLY A 172 -21.93 26.58 -17.96
C GLY A 172 -20.87 25.49 -18.08
N ASP A 173 -20.10 25.27 -17.03
CA ASP A 173 -19.10 24.19 -16.98
C ASP A 173 -18.79 23.76 -15.54
N ILE A 174 -18.37 22.51 -15.39
CA ILE A 174 -17.90 21.97 -14.12
C ILE A 174 -16.66 21.09 -14.41
N ASP A 175 -15.56 21.46 -13.81
CA ASP A 175 -14.33 20.69 -13.88
C ASP A 175 -14.11 19.92 -12.58
N VAL A 176 -13.94 18.61 -12.68
CA VAL A 176 -13.69 17.72 -11.54
C VAL A 176 -12.36 17.02 -11.74
N THR A 177 -11.44 17.27 -10.83
CA THR A 177 -10.11 16.64 -10.83
C THR A 177 -9.84 15.98 -9.47
N TRP A 178 -8.89 15.06 -9.44
CA TRP A 178 -8.44 14.41 -8.19
C TRP A 178 -6.92 14.21 -8.19
N MET A 179 -6.35 14.17 -6.99
CA MET A 179 -4.93 13.92 -6.74
C MET A 179 -4.75 13.02 -5.51
#